data_9ae0757612bc6bc62d2ca1344d385b6c
#
_entry.id   9ae0757612bc6bc62d2ca1344d385b6c
#
_cell.length_a   1.000
_cell.length_b   1.000
_cell.length_c   1.000
_cell.angle_alpha   90.00
_cell.angle_beta   90.00
_cell.angle_gamma   90.00
#
_symmetry.space_group_name_H-M   'P 1'
#
loop_
_entity.id
_entity.type
_entity.pdbx_description
1 polymer ?
#
loop_
_entity_poly.entity_id
_entity_poly.type
_entity_poly.pdbx_seq_one_letter_code
_entity_poly.pdbx_strand_id
1 'polypeptide(L)'
;MTDLRAIRAFLEPRHHDLAERIGVFAARELASLPAPADDPAARAQAREILDRLGRAGWYTPIAEQQWRSCCLVREALAAASPLADAVFALQALGVVPILLGGGETLRKRWIPTVLAGEAMASFAMTEPEAGSDVGAIATTARRDGAHYVLDGTKTFISNGGLADFYTVFASTDRAAGNRGLSCFVVPADAPGFRFVRPLLLSAPHPLGEIGFESCRIPADHRLGGEGEGFKIGMATLDRLRPTVGAAACGMAQRALTEALRHAVVVRVGEVRSD
;
A
#
# COMPACT_ATOMS: atom_id res chain seq x y z
N MET A 1 10.91 20.32 1.94
CA MET A 1 11.13 19.85 3.33
C MET A 1 9.85 20.10 4.09
N THR A 2 9.32 19.10 4.78
CA THR A 2 8.08 19.19 5.58
C THR A 2 8.23 20.26 6.68
N ASP A 3 7.27 21.18 6.79
CA ASP A 3 7.25 22.14 7.90
C ASP A 3 6.66 21.50 9.16
N LEU A 4 7.52 21.08 10.06
CA LEU A 4 7.13 20.40 11.30
C LEU A 4 6.66 21.33 12.41
N ARG A 5 6.69 22.68 12.21
CA ARG A 5 6.35 23.65 13.28
C ARG A 5 4.94 23.47 13.79
N ALA A 6 3.98 23.26 12.91
CA ALA A 6 2.57 23.10 13.27
C ALA A 6 2.28 21.84 14.11
N ILE A 7 3.09 20.80 13.97
CA ILE A 7 2.90 19.50 14.64
C ILE A 7 3.99 19.19 15.69
N ARG A 8 4.84 20.17 15.99
CA ARG A 8 6.01 19.99 16.87
C ARG A 8 5.66 19.36 18.22
N ALA A 9 4.50 19.71 18.79
CA ALA A 9 4.06 19.19 20.08
C ALA A 9 3.81 17.67 20.09
N PHE A 10 3.62 17.05 18.93
CA PHE A 10 3.37 15.62 18.76
C PHE A 10 4.61 14.82 18.38
N LEU A 11 5.77 15.47 18.23
CA LEU A 11 7.01 14.87 17.74
C LEU A 11 8.05 14.76 18.86
N GLU A 12 8.79 13.68 18.82
CA GLU A 12 9.97 13.41 19.62
C GLU A 12 11.24 13.74 18.80
N PRO A 13 12.44 13.96 19.42
CA PRO A 13 13.68 14.26 18.70
C PRO A 13 13.93 13.31 17.50
N ARG A 14 13.75 12.01 17.68
CA ARG A 14 13.92 11.00 16.61
C ARG A 14 13.04 11.24 15.37
N HIS A 15 11.88 11.88 15.53
CA HIS A 15 11.01 12.20 14.42
C HIS A 15 11.53 13.36 13.58
N HIS A 16 12.23 14.32 14.19
CA HIS A 16 12.92 15.40 13.47
C HIS A 16 14.06 14.85 12.61
N ASP A 17 14.91 13.99 13.19
CA ASP A 17 16.01 13.33 12.46
C ASP A 17 15.46 12.45 11.31
N LEU A 18 14.37 11.72 11.56
CA LEU A 18 13.72 10.92 10.52
C LEU A 18 13.22 11.80 9.37
N ALA A 19 12.52 12.91 9.68
CA ALA A 19 11.95 13.80 8.67
C ALA A 19 13.05 14.47 7.83
N GLU A 20 14.18 14.85 8.42
CA GLU A 20 15.32 15.36 7.68
C GLU A 20 15.90 14.30 6.74
N ARG A 21 16.17 13.10 7.25
CA ARG A 21 16.73 12.00 6.47
C ARG A 21 15.84 11.59 5.31
N ILE A 22 14.53 11.43 5.53
CA ILE A 22 13.59 11.07 4.45
C ILE A 22 13.45 12.19 3.43
N GLY A 23 13.50 13.46 3.87
CA GLY A 23 13.48 14.61 2.98
C GLY A 23 14.68 14.65 2.04
N VAL A 24 15.88 14.40 2.57
CA VAL A 24 17.12 14.30 1.77
C VAL A 24 17.05 13.12 0.80
N PHE A 25 16.62 11.94 1.27
CA PHE A 25 16.46 10.76 0.42
C PHE A 25 15.47 11.01 -0.71
N ALA A 26 14.28 11.53 -0.39
CA ALA A 26 13.23 11.79 -1.38
C ALA A 26 13.69 12.81 -2.45
N ALA A 27 14.41 13.86 -2.04
CA ALA A 27 14.95 14.85 -2.97
C ALA A 27 16.02 14.27 -3.90
N ARG A 28 16.89 13.40 -3.38
CA ARG A 28 18.01 12.83 -4.13
C ARG A 28 17.58 11.66 -5.03
N GLU A 29 16.78 10.75 -4.51
CA GLU A 29 16.51 9.45 -5.15
C GLU A 29 15.19 9.41 -5.93
N LEU A 30 14.24 10.30 -5.60
CA LEU A 30 12.88 10.20 -6.13
C LEU A 30 12.40 11.44 -6.91
N ALA A 31 12.80 12.64 -6.48
CA ALA A 31 12.26 13.87 -7.07
C ALA A 31 12.66 14.09 -8.56
N SER A 32 13.76 13.44 -9.00
CA SER A 32 14.22 13.48 -10.39
C SER A 32 13.62 12.38 -11.28
N LEU A 33 12.89 11.43 -10.71
CA LEU A 33 12.23 10.40 -11.49
C LEU A 33 11.13 11.02 -12.35
N PRO A 34 11.09 10.72 -13.65
CA PRO A 34 10.01 11.22 -14.51
C PRO A 34 8.67 10.63 -14.08
N ALA A 35 7.58 11.38 -14.28
CA ALA A 35 6.25 10.80 -14.15
C ALA A 35 6.11 9.65 -15.16
N PRO A 36 5.59 8.47 -14.74
CA PRO A 36 5.40 7.36 -15.66
C PRO A 36 4.46 7.78 -16.81
N ALA A 37 4.82 7.41 -18.03
CA ALA A 37 4.04 7.76 -19.21
C ALA A 37 2.76 6.90 -19.34
N ASP A 38 2.81 5.67 -18.84
CA ASP A 38 1.74 4.68 -18.95
C ASP A 38 1.81 3.64 -17.82
N ASP A 39 0.88 2.69 -17.82
CA ASP A 39 0.83 1.62 -16.80
C ASP A 39 2.06 0.70 -16.81
N PRO A 40 2.60 0.24 -17.96
CA PRO A 40 3.86 -0.52 -17.97
C PRO A 40 5.03 0.23 -17.35
N ALA A 41 5.19 1.53 -17.67
CA ALA A 41 6.23 2.37 -17.10
C ALA A 41 6.05 2.53 -15.57
N ALA A 42 4.79 2.73 -15.12
CA ALA A 42 4.47 2.81 -13.68
C ALA A 42 4.79 1.51 -12.95
N ARG A 43 4.50 0.36 -13.54
CA ARG A 43 4.83 -0.97 -12.97
C ARG A 43 6.33 -1.19 -12.83
N ALA A 44 7.09 -0.84 -13.87
CA ALA A 44 8.56 -0.93 -13.84
C ALA A 44 9.14 0.01 -12.77
N GLN A 45 8.70 1.27 -12.77
CA GLN A 45 9.17 2.27 -11.80
C GLN A 45 8.76 1.93 -10.35
N ALA A 46 7.58 1.32 -10.14
CA ALA A 46 7.16 0.87 -8.81
C ALA A 46 8.10 -0.20 -8.24
N ARG A 47 8.58 -1.14 -9.05
CA ARG A 47 9.59 -2.13 -8.63
C ARG A 47 10.95 -1.49 -8.31
N GLU A 48 11.38 -0.52 -9.10
CA GLU A 48 12.60 0.23 -8.83
C GLU A 48 12.50 1.01 -7.51
N ILE A 49 11.39 1.69 -7.26
CA ILE A 49 11.12 2.43 -6.03
C ILE A 49 11.07 1.48 -4.83
N LEU A 50 10.44 0.31 -4.97
CA LEU A 50 10.39 -0.71 -3.94
C LEU A 50 11.79 -1.09 -3.44
N ASP A 51 12.69 -1.42 -4.38
CA ASP A 51 14.08 -1.78 -4.11
C ASP A 51 14.85 -0.62 -3.44
N ARG A 52 14.72 0.61 -3.96
CA ARG A 52 15.38 1.80 -3.39
C ARG A 52 14.95 2.06 -1.94
N LEU A 53 13.65 1.99 -1.65
CA LEU A 53 13.10 2.18 -0.31
C LEU A 53 13.55 1.07 0.65
N GLY A 54 13.56 -0.18 0.19
CA GLY A 54 14.00 -1.33 0.98
C GLY A 54 15.48 -1.25 1.34
N ARG A 55 16.37 -1.05 0.37
CA ARG A 55 17.81 -0.89 0.60
C ARG A 55 18.16 0.26 1.55
N ALA A 56 17.36 1.32 1.53
CA ALA A 56 17.52 2.45 2.42
C ALA A 56 16.85 2.27 3.80
N GLY A 57 16.16 1.14 4.05
CA GLY A 57 15.54 0.79 5.33
C GLY A 57 14.26 1.56 5.67
N TRP A 58 13.60 2.18 4.67
CA TRP A 58 12.43 3.02 4.91
C TRP A 58 11.17 2.26 5.32
N TYR A 59 11.12 0.92 5.15
CA TYR A 59 9.99 0.10 5.60
C TYR A 59 10.07 -0.31 7.09
N THR A 60 11.19 -0.10 7.76
CA THR A 60 11.38 -0.44 9.19
C THR A 60 10.27 0.10 10.10
N PRO A 61 9.81 1.37 9.97
CA PRO A 61 8.72 1.90 10.81
C PRO A 61 7.42 1.11 10.72
N ILE A 62 7.16 0.40 9.61
CA ILE A 62 5.97 -0.44 9.44
C ILE A 62 6.05 -1.64 10.38
N ALA A 63 7.15 -2.38 10.38
CA ALA A 63 7.35 -3.56 11.23
C ALA A 63 7.37 -3.19 12.70
N GLU A 64 7.94 -2.05 13.05
CA GLU A 64 7.99 -1.50 14.41
C GLU A 64 6.69 -0.81 14.84
N GLN A 65 5.68 -0.74 13.95
CA GLN A 65 4.39 -0.12 14.20
C GLN A 65 4.49 1.35 14.64
N GLN A 66 5.49 2.08 14.12
CA GLN A 66 5.75 3.49 14.41
C GLN A 66 4.92 4.40 13.49
N TRP A 67 3.63 4.52 13.74
CA TRP A 67 2.69 5.20 12.82
C TRP A 67 2.99 6.68 12.60
N ARG A 68 3.51 7.41 13.58
CA ARG A 68 3.98 8.80 13.40
C ARG A 68 5.15 8.86 12.42
N SER A 69 6.10 7.93 12.54
CA SER A 69 7.20 7.79 11.58
C SER A 69 6.68 7.47 10.17
N CYS A 70 5.69 6.56 10.06
CA CYS A 70 5.06 6.27 8.77
C CYS A 70 4.36 7.51 8.17
N CYS A 71 3.74 8.37 8.98
CA CYS A 71 3.16 9.64 8.50
C CYS A 71 4.23 10.54 7.89
N LEU A 72 5.35 10.75 8.59
CA LEU A 72 6.45 11.60 8.11
C LEU A 72 7.09 11.05 6.83
N VAL A 73 7.29 9.73 6.76
CA VAL A 73 7.81 9.07 5.56
C VAL A 73 6.85 9.28 4.39
N ARG A 74 5.57 9.01 4.56
CA ARG A 74 4.55 9.14 3.51
C ARG A 74 4.38 10.57 3.03
N GLU A 75 4.40 11.56 3.93
CA GLU A 75 4.32 12.96 3.57
C GLU A 75 5.48 13.38 2.65
N ALA A 76 6.71 13.00 3.01
CA ALA A 76 7.90 13.30 2.21
C ALA A 76 7.91 12.57 0.87
N LEU A 77 7.54 11.27 0.85
CA LEU A 77 7.44 10.47 -0.38
C LEU A 77 6.38 11.05 -1.32
N ALA A 78 5.19 11.36 -0.83
CA ALA A 78 4.09 11.90 -1.60
C ALA A 78 4.40 13.28 -2.22
N ALA A 79 5.15 14.11 -1.50
CA ALA A 79 5.63 15.39 -2.02
C ALA A 79 6.65 15.22 -3.16
N ALA A 80 7.47 14.16 -3.13
CA ALA A 80 8.48 13.89 -4.17
C ALA A 80 7.90 13.10 -5.35
N SER A 81 7.17 12.02 -5.06
CA SER A 81 6.58 11.10 -6.04
C SER A 81 5.35 10.41 -5.46
N PRO A 82 4.13 10.69 -5.97
CA PRO A 82 2.91 9.99 -5.55
C PRO A 82 3.00 8.47 -5.71
N LEU A 83 3.73 7.98 -6.74
CA LEU A 83 3.96 6.56 -6.93
C LEU A 83 4.82 5.95 -5.81
N ALA A 84 5.81 6.69 -5.31
CA ALA A 84 6.64 6.23 -4.20
C ALA A 84 5.84 6.12 -2.89
N ASP A 85 4.93 7.07 -2.63
CA ASP A 85 3.98 6.96 -1.53
C ASP A 85 3.07 5.73 -1.68
N ALA A 86 2.53 5.52 -2.86
CA ALA A 86 1.67 4.36 -3.14
C ALA A 86 2.42 3.04 -2.89
N VAL A 87 3.67 2.91 -3.37
CA VAL A 87 4.50 1.73 -3.12
C VAL A 87 4.69 1.51 -1.61
N PHE A 88 5.08 2.54 -0.86
CA PHE A 88 5.24 2.44 0.60
C PHE A 88 3.93 2.04 1.29
N ALA A 89 2.81 2.67 0.93
CA ALA A 89 1.50 2.41 1.51
C ALA A 89 1.07 0.95 1.37
N LEU A 90 1.31 0.37 0.19
CA LEU A 90 0.92 -1.02 -0.10
C LEU A 90 1.78 -2.02 0.67
N GLN A 91 3.06 -1.72 0.92
CA GLN A 91 3.88 -2.55 1.80
C GLN A 91 3.32 -2.56 3.22
N ALA A 92 2.89 -1.40 3.73
CA ALA A 92 2.23 -1.32 5.04
C ALA A 92 0.90 -2.10 5.07
N LEU A 93 0.06 -1.95 4.03
CA LEU A 93 -1.22 -2.65 3.92
C LEU A 93 -1.06 -4.18 3.84
N GLY A 94 0.01 -4.69 3.22
CA GLY A 94 0.29 -6.12 3.17
C GLY A 94 0.91 -6.67 4.47
N VAL A 95 1.80 -5.91 5.10
CA VAL A 95 2.53 -6.36 6.32
C VAL A 95 1.67 -6.29 7.58
N VAL A 96 0.88 -5.22 7.76
CA VAL A 96 0.10 -5.03 9.00
C VAL A 96 -0.86 -6.18 9.29
N PRO A 97 -1.63 -6.73 8.33
CA PRO A 97 -2.45 -7.92 8.58
C PRO A 97 -1.64 -9.14 9.04
N ILE A 98 -0.42 -9.33 8.49
CA ILE A 98 0.48 -10.40 8.91
C ILE A 98 0.98 -10.18 10.35
N LEU A 99 1.27 -8.93 10.73
CA LEU A 99 1.62 -8.59 12.11
C LEU A 99 0.46 -8.83 13.09
N LEU A 100 -0.77 -8.61 12.64
CA LEU A 100 -1.97 -8.75 13.48
C LEU A 100 -2.39 -10.22 13.67
N GLY A 101 -2.36 -11.01 12.60
CA GLY A 101 -2.96 -12.35 12.58
C GLY A 101 -2.07 -13.45 12.00
N GLY A 102 -0.89 -13.14 11.47
CA GLY A 102 -0.03 -14.13 10.82
C GLY A 102 0.67 -15.07 11.81
N GLY A 103 0.71 -16.35 11.48
CA GLY A 103 1.55 -17.34 12.14
C GLY A 103 3.04 -17.08 11.91
N GLU A 104 3.88 -17.81 12.65
CA GLU A 104 5.34 -17.63 12.60
C GLU A 104 5.92 -17.86 11.19
N THR A 105 5.42 -18.86 10.47
CA THR A 105 5.83 -19.17 9.10
C THR A 105 5.61 -17.98 8.15
N LEU A 106 4.42 -17.37 8.18
CA LEU A 106 4.11 -16.22 7.33
C LEU A 106 4.93 -14.99 7.70
N ARG A 107 5.09 -14.73 9.00
CA ARG A 107 5.90 -13.61 9.50
C ARG A 107 7.36 -13.74 9.09
N LYS A 108 7.96 -14.93 9.23
CA LYS A 108 9.35 -15.20 8.84
C LYS A 108 9.56 -15.13 7.33
N ARG A 109 8.55 -15.54 6.55
CA ARG A 109 8.65 -15.53 5.08
C ARG A 109 8.53 -14.12 4.53
N TRP A 110 7.47 -13.37 4.91
CA TRP A 110 7.09 -12.16 4.19
C TRP A 110 7.61 -10.86 4.80
N ILE A 111 7.69 -10.76 6.13
CA ILE A 111 8.11 -9.49 6.73
C ILE A 111 9.54 -9.12 6.34
N PRO A 112 10.56 -9.98 6.47
CA PRO A 112 11.93 -9.62 6.09
C PRO A 112 12.05 -9.26 4.61
N THR A 113 11.43 -10.03 3.69
CA THR A 113 11.50 -9.79 2.25
C THR A 113 10.84 -8.48 1.84
N VAL A 114 9.71 -8.11 2.49
CA VAL A 114 9.08 -6.80 2.29
C VAL A 114 9.96 -5.67 2.79
N LEU A 115 10.54 -5.81 3.98
CA LEU A 115 11.42 -4.77 4.54
C LEU A 115 12.69 -4.56 3.73
N ALA A 116 13.21 -5.62 3.12
CA ALA A 116 14.36 -5.56 2.21
C ALA A 116 14.01 -4.95 0.83
N GLY A 117 12.72 -4.77 0.50
CA GLY A 117 12.28 -4.32 -0.83
C GLY A 117 12.36 -5.41 -1.89
N GLU A 118 12.44 -6.67 -1.48
CA GLU A 118 12.51 -7.86 -2.36
C GLU A 118 11.13 -8.38 -2.75
N ALA A 119 10.14 -8.24 -1.86
CA ALA A 119 8.76 -8.65 -2.11
C ALA A 119 7.80 -7.47 -2.09
N MET A 120 6.96 -7.37 -3.12
CA MET A 120 5.90 -6.39 -3.22
C MET A 120 4.59 -6.94 -2.67
N ALA A 121 3.97 -6.19 -1.78
CA ALA A 121 2.71 -6.55 -1.15
C ALA A 121 1.51 -5.91 -1.85
N SER A 122 0.34 -6.51 -1.66
CA SER A 122 -0.95 -5.96 -2.07
C SER A 122 -2.04 -6.26 -1.04
N PHE A 123 -3.13 -5.49 -1.09
CA PHE A 123 -4.29 -5.61 -0.20
C PHE A 123 -5.56 -5.73 -1.04
N ALA A 124 -6.18 -6.90 -1.01
CA ALA A 124 -7.28 -7.28 -1.91
C ALA A 124 -8.59 -7.47 -1.14
N MET A 125 -9.31 -6.37 -0.91
CA MET A 125 -10.60 -6.38 -0.22
C MET A 125 -11.77 -6.10 -1.18
N THR A 126 -11.67 -5.07 -2.00
CA THR A 126 -12.73 -4.54 -2.87
C THR A 126 -13.10 -5.51 -3.99
N GLU A 127 -14.40 -5.61 -4.27
CA GLU A 127 -14.98 -6.38 -5.37
C GLU A 127 -15.85 -5.49 -6.26
N PRO A 128 -16.23 -5.92 -7.48
CA PRO A 128 -17.09 -5.13 -8.33
C PRO A 128 -18.38 -4.65 -7.65
N GLU A 129 -19.01 -5.51 -6.83
CA GLU A 129 -20.27 -5.24 -6.14
C GLU A 129 -20.11 -4.94 -4.64
N ALA A 130 -18.86 -4.93 -4.11
CA ALA A 130 -18.59 -4.73 -2.69
C ALA A 130 -17.39 -3.78 -2.48
N GLY A 131 -17.68 -2.50 -2.27
CA GLY A 131 -16.69 -1.48 -1.93
C GLY A 131 -16.85 -1.03 -0.47
N SER A 132 -17.68 -0.01 -0.23
CA SER A 132 -17.91 0.52 1.13
C SER A 132 -18.61 -0.49 2.04
N ASP A 133 -19.50 -1.30 1.50
CA ASP A 133 -20.08 -2.43 2.22
C ASP A 133 -19.19 -3.67 2.10
N VAL A 134 -18.21 -3.77 2.99
CA VAL A 134 -17.28 -4.90 3.07
C VAL A 134 -18.01 -6.22 3.41
N GLY A 135 -19.15 -6.14 4.08
CA GLY A 135 -19.98 -7.32 4.42
C GLY A 135 -20.59 -8.02 3.20
N ALA A 136 -20.71 -7.31 2.08
CA ALA A 136 -21.22 -7.83 0.82
C ALA A 136 -20.19 -8.60 -0.02
N ILE A 137 -18.95 -8.78 0.46
CA ILE A 137 -17.89 -9.55 -0.22
C ILE A 137 -18.42 -10.93 -0.64
N ALA A 138 -18.35 -11.21 -1.95
CA ALA A 138 -18.84 -12.44 -2.57
C ALA A 138 -17.75 -13.51 -2.77
N THR A 139 -16.46 -13.11 -2.80
CA THR A 139 -15.35 -14.06 -2.83
C THR A 139 -15.45 -15.04 -1.66
N THR A 140 -15.37 -16.33 -1.95
CA THR A 140 -15.48 -17.39 -0.95
C THR A 140 -14.14 -18.04 -0.66
N ALA A 141 -13.99 -18.59 0.54
CA ALA A 141 -12.87 -19.43 0.93
C ALA A 141 -13.42 -20.67 1.66
N ARG A 142 -13.39 -21.80 0.98
CA ARG A 142 -13.87 -23.08 1.53
C ARG A 142 -12.68 -23.90 2.04
N ARG A 143 -12.80 -24.37 3.28
CA ARG A 143 -11.78 -25.27 3.83
C ARG A 143 -11.82 -26.63 3.16
N ASP A 144 -10.65 -27.15 2.77
CA ASP A 144 -10.44 -28.45 2.14
C ASP A 144 -9.22 -29.15 2.77
N GLY A 145 -9.46 -29.83 3.88
CA GLY A 145 -8.41 -30.48 4.67
C GLY A 145 -7.37 -29.48 5.19
N ALA A 146 -6.12 -29.65 4.75
CA ALA A 146 -5.00 -28.78 5.10
C ALA A 146 -4.90 -27.51 4.24
N HIS A 147 -5.93 -27.20 3.44
CA HIS A 147 -5.94 -26.07 2.50
C HIS A 147 -7.23 -25.26 2.61
N TYR A 148 -7.20 -24.07 2.01
CA TYR A 148 -8.38 -23.33 1.58
C TYR A 148 -8.42 -23.25 0.07
N VAL A 149 -9.64 -23.28 -0.50
CA VAL A 149 -9.92 -23.09 -1.91
C VAL A 149 -10.70 -21.78 -2.02
N LEU A 150 -10.15 -20.82 -2.74
CA LEU A 150 -10.74 -19.50 -2.95
C LEU A 150 -11.34 -19.41 -4.34
N ASP A 151 -12.55 -18.81 -4.42
CA ASP A 151 -13.25 -18.53 -5.68
C ASP A 151 -13.83 -17.10 -5.64
N GLY A 152 -13.55 -16.28 -6.66
CA GLY A 152 -14.05 -14.92 -6.76
C GLY A 152 -13.15 -13.96 -7.52
N THR A 153 -13.51 -12.68 -7.48
CA THR A 153 -12.80 -11.61 -8.19
C THR A 153 -12.64 -10.40 -7.29
N LYS A 154 -11.45 -9.78 -7.32
CA LYS A 154 -11.16 -8.51 -6.64
C LYS A 154 -10.82 -7.45 -7.67
N THR A 155 -11.34 -6.24 -7.48
CA THR A 155 -11.12 -5.10 -8.37
C THR A 155 -10.52 -3.91 -7.65
N PHE A 156 -9.95 -2.96 -8.39
CA PHE A 156 -9.21 -1.81 -7.86
C PHE A 156 -8.08 -2.21 -6.91
N ILE A 157 -7.38 -3.29 -7.24
CA ILE A 157 -6.31 -3.81 -6.41
C ILE A 157 -4.99 -3.16 -6.83
N SER A 158 -4.48 -2.27 -5.98
CA SER A 158 -3.16 -1.67 -6.16
C SER A 158 -2.08 -2.75 -6.13
N ASN A 159 -1.11 -2.63 -7.02
CA ASN A 159 -0.11 -3.66 -7.34
C ASN A 159 -0.70 -4.97 -7.90
N GLY A 160 -1.98 -4.98 -8.34
CA GLY A 160 -2.59 -6.12 -9.03
C GLY A 160 -1.77 -6.53 -10.25
N GLY A 161 -1.38 -7.82 -10.31
CA GLY A 161 -0.49 -8.37 -11.35
C GLY A 161 0.98 -7.98 -11.22
N LEU A 162 1.36 -7.27 -10.15
CA LEU A 162 2.73 -6.89 -9.85
C LEU A 162 3.21 -7.42 -8.49
N ALA A 163 2.31 -7.56 -7.53
CA ALA A 163 2.63 -8.02 -6.18
C ALA A 163 3.08 -9.49 -6.16
N ASP A 164 3.95 -9.81 -5.21
CA ASP A 164 4.44 -11.17 -4.95
C ASP A 164 3.48 -11.94 -4.03
N PHE A 165 2.70 -11.21 -3.22
CA PHE A 165 1.60 -11.77 -2.44
C PHE A 165 0.49 -10.75 -2.23
N TYR A 166 -0.69 -11.27 -1.94
CA TYR A 166 -1.91 -10.51 -1.70
C TYR A 166 -2.47 -10.86 -0.33
N THR A 167 -2.81 -9.84 0.48
CA THR A 167 -3.67 -10.01 1.65
C THR A 167 -5.11 -9.96 1.17
N VAL A 168 -5.79 -11.11 1.17
CA VAL A 168 -7.12 -11.32 0.54
C VAL A 168 -8.18 -11.51 1.62
N PHE A 169 -9.32 -10.83 1.46
CA PHE A 169 -10.50 -11.00 2.29
C PHE A 169 -11.55 -11.81 1.55
N ALA A 170 -11.98 -12.91 2.13
CA ALA A 170 -12.95 -13.83 1.54
C ALA A 170 -13.92 -14.37 2.61
N SER A 171 -15.14 -14.71 2.21
CA SER A 171 -16.12 -15.27 3.12
C SER A 171 -15.90 -16.77 3.32
N THR A 172 -15.74 -17.16 4.59
CA THR A 172 -15.77 -18.57 5.02
C THR A 172 -17.16 -18.99 5.51
N ASP A 173 -18.02 -18.02 5.83
CA ASP A 173 -19.45 -18.22 6.17
C ASP A 173 -20.28 -17.02 5.69
N ARG A 174 -20.94 -17.16 4.55
CA ARG A 174 -21.74 -16.08 3.96
C ARG A 174 -22.95 -15.68 4.83
N ALA A 175 -23.49 -16.59 5.59
CA ALA A 175 -24.66 -16.31 6.44
C ALA A 175 -24.32 -15.42 7.62
N ALA A 176 -23.07 -15.40 8.06
CA ALA A 176 -22.59 -14.61 9.18
C ALA A 176 -22.21 -13.15 8.83
N GLY A 177 -22.33 -12.71 7.54
CA GLY A 177 -21.98 -11.36 7.09
C GLY A 177 -20.53 -11.00 7.46
N ASN A 178 -20.31 -9.84 8.07
CA ASN A 178 -18.96 -9.39 8.49
C ASN A 178 -18.24 -10.40 9.39
N ARG A 179 -18.96 -11.18 10.19
CA ARG A 179 -18.38 -12.20 11.08
C ARG A 179 -17.99 -13.48 10.34
N GLY A 180 -18.41 -13.63 9.10
CA GLY A 180 -18.02 -14.73 8.22
C GLY A 180 -16.80 -14.42 7.35
N LEU A 181 -16.27 -13.19 7.40
CA LEU A 181 -15.09 -12.81 6.63
C LEU A 181 -13.81 -13.29 7.30
N SER A 182 -12.96 -13.93 6.52
CA SER A 182 -11.61 -14.37 6.89
C SER A 182 -10.56 -13.66 6.04
N CYS A 183 -9.32 -13.62 6.53
CA CYS A 183 -8.21 -12.96 5.87
C CYS A 183 -7.11 -13.98 5.56
N PHE A 184 -6.52 -13.89 4.37
CA PHE A 184 -5.54 -14.87 3.87
C PHE A 184 -4.36 -14.17 3.21
N VAL A 185 -3.18 -14.77 3.30
CA VAL A 185 -2.04 -14.46 2.43
C VAL A 185 -2.07 -15.39 1.23
N VAL A 186 -2.25 -14.83 0.04
CA VAL A 186 -2.24 -15.57 -1.23
C VAL A 186 -1.00 -15.18 -2.01
N PRO A 187 -0.01 -16.07 -2.19
CA PRO A 187 1.13 -15.84 -3.07
C PRO A 187 0.66 -15.67 -4.52
N ALA A 188 1.38 -14.86 -5.30
CA ALA A 188 1.04 -14.62 -6.71
C ALA A 188 1.20 -15.87 -7.61
N ASP A 189 2.00 -16.84 -7.17
CA ASP A 189 2.21 -18.13 -7.82
C ASP A 189 1.26 -19.23 -7.32
N ALA A 190 0.27 -18.90 -6.46
CA ALA A 190 -0.69 -19.88 -5.96
C ALA A 190 -1.51 -20.49 -7.13
N PRO A 191 -1.66 -21.82 -7.18
CA PRO A 191 -2.49 -22.46 -8.19
C PRO A 191 -3.91 -21.90 -8.18
N GLY A 192 -4.43 -21.47 -9.34
CA GLY A 192 -5.75 -20.85 -9.47
C GLY A 192 -5.82 -19.34 -9.20
N PHE A 193 -4.71 -18.70 -8.81
CA PHE A 193 -4.61 -17.24 -8.84
C PHE A 193 -4.35 -16.75 -10.26
N ARG A 194 -4.95 -15.62 -10.65
CA ARG A 194 -4.67 -14.97 -11.92
C ARG A 194 -4.78 -13.45 -11.85
N PHE A 195 -3.94 -12.78 -12.60
CA PHE A 195 -4.14 -11.38 -12.97
C PHE A 195 -5.11 -11.31 -14.14
N VAL A 196 -6.22 -10.60 -13.99
CA VAL A 196 -7.27 -10.52 -15.01
C VAL A 196 -6.95 -9.42 -16.02
N ARG A 197 -6.75 -8.19 -15.53
CA ARG A 197 -6.45 -7.03 -16.38
C ARG A 197 -5.95 -5.83 -15.56
N PRO A 198 -5.18 -4.92 -16.17
CA PRO A 198 -4.91 -3.63 -15.56
C PRO A 198 -6.18 -2.76 -15.57
N LEU A 199 -6.27 -1.86 -14.58
CA LEU A 199 -7.23 -0.77 -14.53
C LEU A 199 -6.45 0.54 -14.68
N LEU A 200 -6.67 1.24 -15.79
CA LEU A 200 -5.87 2.41 -16.15
C LEU A 200 -6.43 3.66 -15.48
N LEU A 201 -5.53 4.47 -14.92
CA LEU A 201 -5.82 5.76 -14.33
C LEU A 201 -5.17 6.88 -15.14
N SER A 202 -5.73 8.10 -15.04
CA SER A 202 -5.13 9.31 -15.64
C SER A 202 -3.74 9.62 -15.08
N ALA A 203 -3.50 9.30 -13.79
CA ALA A 203 -2.17 9.28 -13.20
C ALA A 203 -1.72 7.81 -13.09
N PRO A 204 -0.73 7.36 -13.87
CA PRO A 204 -0.34 5.96 -13.92
C PRO A 204 0.09 5.44 -12.55
N HIS A 205 -0.60 4.39 -12.10
CA HIS A 205 -0.38 3.70 -10.84
C HIS A 205 -0.73 2.22 -11.06
N PRO A 206 0.12 1.27 -10.64
CA PRO A 206 -0.19 -0.14 -10.79
C PRO A 206 -1.49 -0.51 -10.10
N LEU A 207 -2.54 -0.72 -10.87
CA LEU A 207 -3.87 -1.07 -10.40
C LEU A 207 -4.44 -2.16 -11.28
N GLY A 208 -5.22 -3.08 -10.72
CA GLY A 208 -5.76 -4.16 -11.52
C GLY A 208 -6.91 -4.92 -10.89
N GLU A 209 -7.41 -5.83 -11.70
CA GLU A 209 -8.37 -6.85 -11.32
C GLU A 209 -7.65 -8.19 -11.22
N ILE A 210 -7.92 -8.94 -10.14
CA ILE A 210 -7.38 -10.28 -9.89
C ILE A 210 -8.50 -11.27 -9.68
N GLY A 211 -8.27 -12.52 -10.07
CA GLY A 211 -9.24 -13.60 -9.96
C GLY A 211 -8.71 -14.80 -9.20
N PHE A 212 -9.63 -15.52 -8.62
CA PHE A 212 -9.40 -16.80 -7.94
C PHE A 212 -10.33 -17.84 -8.56
N GLU A 213 -9.78 -18.87 -9.16
CA GLU A 213 -10.50 -20.00 -9.76
C GLU A 213 -10.02 -21.28 -9.11
N SER A 214 -10.76 -21.78 -8.13
CA SER A 214 -10.33 -22.87 -7.27
C SER A 214 -8.89 -22.64 -6.74
N CYS A 215 -8.59 -21.39 -6.36
CA CYS A 215 -7.26 -21.01 -5.93
C CYS A 215 -6.93 -21.68 -4.60
N ARG A 216 -5.91 -22.57 -4.63
CA ARG A 216 -5.58 -23.44 -3.51
C ARG A 216 -4.40 -22.88 -2.73
N ILE A 217 -4.60 -22.64 -1.43
CA ILE A 217 -3.56 -22.18 -0.52
C ILE A 217 -3.51 -23.04 0.74
N PRO A 218 -2.34 -23.18 1.40
CA PRO A 218 -2.23 -23.85 2.70
C PRO A 218 -3.11 -23.22 3.78
N ALA A 219 -3.63 -24.03 4.70
CA ALA A 219 -4.52 -23.54 5.76
C ALA A 219 -3.83 -22.59 6.73
N ASP A 220 -2.52 -22.68 6.90
CA ASP A 220 -1.69 -21.79 7.71
C ASP A 220 -1.43 -20.43 7.04
N HIS A 221 -1.87 -20.24 5.78
CA HIS A 221 -1.91 -18.92 5.13
C HIS A 221 -3.08 -18.04 5.60
N ARG A 222 -3.99 -18.55 6.43
CA ARG A 222 -5.02 -17.73 7.08
C ARG A 222 -4.42 -16.87 8.18
N LEU A 223 -4.86 -15.61 8.24
CA LEU A 223 -4.51 -14.65 9.27
C LEU A 223 -5.59 -14.63 10.35
N GLY A 224 -5.21 -14.93 11.59
CA GLY A 224 -6.14 -15.07 12.69
C GLY A 224 -7.05 -16.31 12.61
N GLY A 225 -8.19 -16.28 13.29
CA GLY A 225 -9.25 -17.29 13.22
C GLY A 225 -10.16 -17.12 12.01
N GLU A 226 -10.96 -18.15 11.67
CA GLU A 226 -12.09 -17.97 10.74
C GLU A 226 -13.05 -16.92 11.30
N GLY A 227 -13.57 -16.04 10.43
CA GLY A 227 -14.44 -14.94 10.83
C GLY A 227 -13.74 -13.71 11.40
N GLU A 228 -12.43 -13.72 11.61
CA GLU A 228 -11.68 -12.56 12.13
C GLU A 228 -11.19 -11.60 11.05
N GLY A 229 -11.44 -11.89 9.76
CA GLY A 229 -10.94 -11.09 8.64
C GLY A 229 -11.43 -9.64 8.68
N PHE A 230 -12.70 -9.41 8.98
CA PHE A 230 -13.23 -8.04 9.12
C PHE A 230 -12.49 -7.25 10.19
N LYS A 231 -12.27 -7.84 11.37
CA LYS A 231 -11.53 -7.22 12.47
C LYS A 231 -10.10 -6.89 12.08
N ILE A 232 -9.40 -7.82 11.42
CA ILE A 232 -8.02 -7.62 10.95
C ILE A 232 -7.98 -6.51 9.90
N GLY A 233 -8.90 -6.51 8.93
CA GLY A 233 -9.00 -5.49 7.89
C GLY A 233 -9.23 -4.10 8.48
N MET A 234 -10.25 -3.92 9.33
CA MET A 234 -10.54 -2.64 9.95
C MET A 234 -9.42 -2.17 10.86
N ALA A 235 -8.83 -3.06 11.65
CA ALA A 235 -7.68 -2.73 12.50
C ALA A 235 -6.44 -2.33 11.69
N THR A 236 -6.26 -2.86 10.49
CA THR A 236 -5.22 -2.43 9.55
C THR A 236 -5.51 -1.02 9.04
N LEU A 237 -6.72 -0.79 8.53
CA LEU A 237 -7.12 0.50 7.98
C LEU A 237 -7.08 1.61 9.04
N ASP A 238 -7.53 1.35 10.26
CA ASP A 238 -7.52 2.34 11.35
C ASP A 238 -6.11 2.80 11.70
N ARG A 239 -5.13 1.89 11.69
CA ARG A 239 -3.72 2.22 11.93
C ARG A 239 -3.11 3.05 10.80
N LEU A 240 -3.50 2.78 9.56
CA LEU A 240 -2.89 3.38 8.38
C LEU A 240 -3.64 4.61 7.87
N ARG A 241 -4.90 4.82 8.26
CA ARG A 241 -5.72 5.96 7.81
C ARG A 241 -5.10 7.33 8.09
N PRO A 242 -4.50 7.61 9.28
CA PRO A 242 -3.81 8.88 9.52
C PRO A 242 -2.64 9.11 8.54
N THR A 243 -1.97 8.04 8.10
CA THR A 243 -0.84 8.15 7.17
C THR A 243 -1.28 8.59 5.77
N VAL A 244 -2.55 8.33 5.38
CA VAL A 244 -3.14 8.83 4.13
C VAL A 244 -3.31 10.35 4.18
N GLY A 245 -3.77 10.88 5.33
CA GLY A 245 -3.84 12.33 5.57
C GLY A 245 -2.47 13.00 5.44
N ALA A 246 -1.43 12.39 6.00
CA ALA A 246 -0.06 12.89 5.87
C ALA A 246 0.42 12.92 4.41
N ALA A 247 0.17 11.86 3.64
CA ALA A 247 0.47 11.82 2.21
C ALA A 247 -0.25 12.94 1.44
N ALA A 248 -1.54 13.16 1.74
CA ALA A 248 -2.32 14.24 1.13
C ALA A 248 -1.72 15.63 1.45
N CYS A 249 -1.24 15.86 2.67
CA CYS A 249 -0.52 17.08 3.03
C CYS A 249 0.77 17.25 2.20
N GLY A 250 1.54 16.19 2.00
CA GLY A 250 2.74 16.21 1.15
C GLY A 250 2.43 16.60 -0.30
N MET A 251 1.41 15.99 -0.90
CA MET A 251 0.95 16.33 -2.25
C MET A 251 0.45 17.78 -2.35
N ALA A 252 -0.34 18.24 -1.38
CA ALA A 252 -0.85 19.59 -1.33
C ALA A 252 0.29 20.62 -1.21
N GLN A 253 1.28 20.36 -0.36
CA GLN A 253 2.47 21.21 -0.23
C GLN A 253 3.25 21.31 -1.53
N ARG A 254 3.42 20.19 -2.25
CA ARG A 254 4.08 20.19 -3.56
C ARG A 254 3.28 20.99 -4.57
N ALA A 255 1.97 20.78 -4.66
CA ALA A 255 1.10 21.52 -5.59
C ALA A 255 1.16 23.03 -5.33
N LEU A 256 1.10 23.46 -4.07
CA LEU A 256 1.24 24.86 -3.68
C LEU A 256 2.61 25.42 -4.09
N THR A 257 3.67 24.68 -3.84
CA THR A 257 5.04 25.10 -4.20
C THR A 257 5.19 25.32 -5.71
N GLU A 258 4.67 24.41 -6.52
CA GLU A 258 4.71 24.55 -7.99
C GLU A 258 3.85 25.71 -8.48
N ALA A 259 2.66 25.90 -7.93
CA ALA A 259 1.80 27.03 -8.25
C ALA A 259 2.47 28.38 -7.94
N LEU A 260 3.11 28.51 -6.77
CA LEU A 260 3.84 29.72 -6.39
C LEU A 260 5.05 29.97 -7.31
N ARG A 261 5.81 28.95 -7.67
CA ARG A 261 6.92 29.07 -8.61
C ARG A 261 6.45 29.57 -9.98
N HIS A 262 5.34 29.02 -10.47
CA HIS A 262 4.77 29.44 -11.75
C HIS A 262 4.32 30.91 -11.69
N ALA A 263 3.59 31.33 -10.64
CA ALA A 263 3.12 32.69 -10.46
C ALA A 263 4.27 33.71 -10.42
N VAL A 264 5.40 33.38 -9.80
CA VAL A 264 6.59 34.25 -9.76
C VAL A 264 7.22 34.37 -11.15
N VAL A 265 7.33 33.28 -11.90
CA VAL A 265 7.91 33.29 -13.27
C VAL A 265 7.06 34.14 -14.23
N VAL A 266 5.73 34.03 -14.17
CA VAL A 266 4.81 34.81 -15.00
C VAL A 266 4.96 36.31 -14.69
N ARG A 267 4.98 36.73 -13.44
CA ARG A 267 5.15 38.13 -13.06
C ARG A 267 6.49 38.73 -13.52
N VAL A 268 7.58 37.97 -13.43
CA VAL A 268 8.90 38.43 -13.90
C VAL A 268 8.95 38.53 -15.44
N GLY A 269 8.20 37.67 -16.14
CA GLY A 269 8.07 37.73 -17.59
C GLY A 269 7.29 38.97 -18.06
N GLU A 270 6.22 39.34 -17.39
CA GLU A 270 5.41 40.53 -17.71
C GLU A 270 6.15 41.84 -17.46
N VAL A 271 7.01 41.90 -16.44
CA VAL A 271 7.82 43.14 -16.14
C VAL A 271 8.97 43.39 -17.14
N ARG A 272 9.30 42.41 -17.97
CA ARG A 272 10.37 42.54 -19.02
C ARG A 272 9.87 42.94 -20.37
N SER A 273 8.58 43.17 -20.57
CA SER A 273 7.98 43.52 -21.87
C SER A 273 7.59 45.00 -22.00
N ASP A 274 8.01 45.88 -21.07
CA ASP A 274 7.81 47.35 -21.14
C ASP A 274 9.13 48.08 -21.52
#